data_22242e59883c8604d1b597205fd3d344
#
_entry.id   22242e59883c8604d1b597205fd3d344
#
_cell.length_a   1.000
_cell.length_b   1.000
_cell.length_c   1.000
_cell.angle_alpha   90.00
_cell.angle_beta   90.00
_cell.angle_gamma   90.00
#
_symmetry.space_group_name_H-M   'P 1'
#
loop_
_entity.id
_entity.type
_entity.pdbx_description
1 polymer ?
#
loop_
_entity_poly.entity_id
_entity_poly.type
_entity_poly.pdbx_seq_one_letter_code
_entity_poly.pdbx_strand_id
1 'polypeptide(L)'
;MAHILSYGSLNLDLVYQVPHFVQAGETLSSTSRTGHCGGKGLNQSIAAARAGGTVSHAGKIGGNGTVLTDILRESGVDTDFVTVGDGPSGHAVIQVDPSGQNCILLFGGCNQEITHAEIDRVLARFQAGDYLILQNEINGLDHLMTQAARRGLRIVFNPSPIDKSISRLPLGEAWLLIFNEIEGAALAGCDDEEGILNTLRQRWPRCRLLLTLGSHGCVYDNGQRRLRQGIYQVGTVDTTAAGDTFTGYFVACMAAGRPEEECLDLAS
;
A
#
# COMPACT_ATOMS: atom_id res chain seq x y z
N MET A 1 2.97 8.52 20.89
CA MET A 1 2.40 7.99 19.64
C MET A 1 3.42 7.03 19.05
N ALA A 2 3.04 5.85 18.60
CA ALA A 2 3.96 4.93 17.94
C ALA A 2 4.41 5.51 16.58
N HIS A 3 5.65 5.23 16.19
CA HIS A 3 6.18 5.66 14.88
C HIS A 3 5.62 4.76 13.78
N ILE A 4 5.46 5.30 12.58
CA ILE A 4 5.03 4.58 11.39
C ILE A 4 6.18 4.58 10.39
N LEU A 5 6.72 3.41 10.11
CA LEU A 5 7.60 3.16 8.97
C LEU A 5 6.74 2.67 7.80
N SER A 6 6.70 3.39 6.70
CA SER A 6 6.18 2.88 5.44
C SER A 6 7.37 2.45 4.58
N TYR A 7 7.54 1.15 4.36
CA TYR A 7 8.58 0.64 3.49
C TYR A 7 7.93 0.16 2.20
N GLY A 8 7.97 1.00 1.17
CA GLY A 8 7.13 0.75 0.00
C GLY A 8 7.60 1.41 -1.28
N SER A 9 6.78 1.26 -2.29
CA SER A 9 7.03 1.72 -3.65
C SER A 9 6.94 3.23 -3.79
N LEU A 10 7.79 3.73 -4.69
CA LEU A 10 7.84 5.11 -5.16
C LEU A 10 7.84 5.08 -6.70
N ASN A 11 6.76 5.54 -7.33
CA ASN A 11 6.56 5.45 -8.77
C ASN A 11 6.31 6.81 -9.42
N LEU A 12 6.78 6.95 -10.66
CA LEU A 12 6.40 8.02 -11.56
C LEU A 12 5.26 7.52 -12.47
N ASP A 13 4.05 8.04 -12.29
CA ASP A 13 2.90 7.64 -13.09
C ASP A 13 2.79 8.53 -14.33
N LEU A 14 2.96 7.93 -15.52
CA LEU A 14 2.90 8.56 -16.81
C LEU A 14 1.55 8.25 -17.46
N VAL A 15 0.61 9.21 -17.36
CA VAL A 15 -0.75 9.04 -17.86
C VAL A 15 -0.87 9.59 -19.28
N TYR A 16 -1.27 8.74 -20.22
CA TYR A 16 -1.49 9.05 -21.61
C TYR A 16 -2.99 8.97 -21.95
N GLN A 17 -3.57 10.05 -22.42
CA GLN A 17 -4.91 10.01 -22.99
C GLN A 17 -4.83 9.44 -24.41
N VAL A 18 -5.57 8.38 -24.67
CA VAL A 18 -5.56 7.66 -25.94
C VAL A 18 -6.99 7.51 -26.49
N PRO A 19 -7.20 7.47 -27.81
CA PRO A 19 -8.53 7.22 -28.38
C PRO A 19 -9.04 5.79 -28.13
N HIS A 20 -8.14 4.83 -27.97
CA HIS A 20 -8.36 3.44 -27.54
C HIS A 20 -7.04 2.85 -27.03
N PHE A 21 -7.07 1.71 -26.36
CA PHE A 21 -5.84 1.03 -25.93
C PHE A 21 -5.06 0.49 -27.12
N VAL A 22 -3.74 0.75 -27.14
CA VAL A 22 -2.86 0.30 -28.22
C VAL A 22 -2.92 -1.23 -28.40
N GLN A 23 -3.01 -1.68 -29.66
CA GLN A 23 -3.06 -3.09 -30.00
C GLN A 23 -1.72 -3.59 -30.55
N ALA A 24 -1.54 -4.92 -30.60
CA ALA A 24 -0.33 -5.54 -31.14
C ALA A 24 -0.12 -5.11 -32.61
N GLY A 25 1.06 -4.58 -32.93
CA GLY A 25 1.43 -4.10 -34.27
C GLY A 25 0.94 -2.71 -34.62
N GLU A 26 0.25 -2.03 -33.71
CA GLU A 26 -0.24 -0.66 -33.90
C GLU A 26 0.77 0.38 -33.38
N THR A 27 0.83 1.52 -34.06
CA THR A 27 1.45 2.75 -33.57
C THR A 27 0.37 3.79 -33.36
N LEU A 28 0.09 4.12 -32.09
CA LEU A 28 -0.98 5.04 -31.70
C LEU A 28 -0.39 6.35 -31.16
N SER A 29 -0.94 7.48 -31.60
CA SER A 29 -0.60 8.80 -31.03
C SER A 29 -1.52 9.12 -29.85
N SER A 30 -0.94 9.42 -28.70
CA SER A 30 -1.69 9.95 -27.55
C SER A 30 -2.10 11.41 -27.80
N THR A 31 -3.23 11.82 -27.24
CA THR A 31 -3.74 13.21 -27.34
C THR A 31 -3.13 14.13 -26.28
N SER A 32 -2.75 13.59 -25.14
CA SER A 32 -2.04 14.32 -24.08
C SER A 32 -1.25 13.37 -23.19
N ARG A 33 -0.30 13.94 -22.43
CA ARG A 33 0.45 13.24 -21.40
C ARG A 33 0.56 14.09 -20.15
N THR A 34 0.28 13.49 -18.98
CA THR A 34 0.57 14.07 -17.66
C THR A 34 1.48 13.14 -16.86
N GLY A 35 2.19 13.69 -15.88
CA GLY A 35 3.01 12.92 -14.94
C GLY A 35 2.57 13.20 -13.52
N HIS A 36 2.45 12.14 -12.71
CA HIS A 36 2.08 12.23 -11.30
C HIS A 36 3.05 11.41 -10.47
N CYS A 37 3.17 11.79 -9.19
CA CYS A 37 3.82 10.94 -8.19
C CYS A 37 2.82 9.90 -7.71
N GLY A 38 3.24 8.64 -7.69
CA GLY A 38 2.40 7.52 -7.32
C GLY A 38 3.18 6.40 -6.63
N GLY A 39 2.59 5.22 -6.63
CA GLY A 39 3.05 4.06 -5.88
C GLY A 39 2.32 3.95 -4.55
N LYS A 40 1.92 2.72 -4.20
CA LYS A 40 1.14 2.46 -2.96
C LYS A 40 1.88 2.92 -1.71
N GLY A 41 3.20 2.71 -1.65
CA GLY A 41 4.03 3.16 -0.54
C GLY A 41 4.01 4.67 -0.36
N LEU A 42 4.15 5.44 -1.44
CA LEU A 42 4.04 6.89 -1.43
C LEU A 42 2.66 7.35 -0.96
N ASN A 43 1.60 6.82 -1.56
CA ASN A 43 0.23 7.22 -1.25
C ASN A 43 -0.13 6.95 0.21
N GLN A 44 0.20 5.77 0.72
CA GLN A 44 -0.09 5.38 2.11
C GLN A 44 0.73 6.21 3.11
N SER A 45 1.97 6.59 2.77
CA SER A 45 2.80 7.47 3.62
C SER A 45 2.21 8.87 3.73
N ILE A 46 1.82 9.45 2.59
CA ILE A 46 1.20 10.78 2.55
C ILE A 46 -0.12 10.77 3.32
N ALA A 47 -0.94 9.75 3.11
CA ALA A 47 -2.22 9.61 3.80
C ALA A 47 -2.03 9.50 5.33
N ALA A 48 -1.08 8.68 5.78
CA ALA A 48 -0.78 8.52 7.20
C ALA A 48 -0.26 9.82 7.84
N ALA A 49 0.59 10.58 7.13
CA ALA A 49 1.09 11.87 7.62
C ALA A 49 -0.03 12.91 7.68
N ARG A 50 -0.90 12.98 6.67
CA ARG A 50 -2.07 13.88 6.66
C ARG A 50 -3.06 13.56 7.78
N ALA A 51 -3.15 12.29 8.19
CA ALA A 51 -3.95 11.87 9.35
C ALA A 51 -3.27 12.19 10.71
N GLY A 52 -2.12 12.87 10.71
CA GLY A 52 -1.39 13.29 11.90
C GLY A 52 -0.40 12.25 12.44
N GLY A 53 -0.09 11.20 11.67
CA GLY A 53 0.92 10.20 12.02
C GLY A 53 2.34 10.75 11.96
N THR A 54 3.24 10.26 12.82
CA THR A 54 4.68 10.45 12.67
C THR A 54 5.22 9.39 11.73
N VAL A 55 5.52 9.77 10.47
CA VAL A 55 5.80 8.85 9.38
C VAL A 55 7.21 9.02 8.84
N SER A 56 7.96 7.93 8.75
CA SER A 56 9.16 7.82 7.90
C SER A 56 8.88 6.91 6.72
N HIS A 57 9.31 7.30 5.54
CA HIS A 57 9.26 6.45 4.34
C HIS A 57 10.63 5.86 4.06
N ALA A 58 10.68 4.55 3.84
CA ALA A 58 11.84 3.82 3.33
C ALA A 58 11.52 3.25 1.95
N GLY A 59 12.48 3.33 1.05
CA GLY A 59 12.35 2.84 -0.32
C GLY A 59 13.56 3.18 -1.16
N LYS A 60 13.47 2.94 -2.47
CA LYS A 60 14.57 3.20 -3.39
C LYS A 60 14.06 3.85 -4.68
N ILE A 61 14.69 4.95 -5.05
CA ILE A 61 14.42 5.68 -6.29
C ILE A 61 15.64 5.65 -7.20
N GLY A 62 15.45 5.91 -8.48
CA GLY A 62 16.53 6.24 -9.40
C GLY A 62 16.85 7.74 -9.41
N GLY A 63 17.90 8.15 -10.11
CA GLY A 63 18.29 9.56 -10.21
C GLY A 63 17.22 10.50 -10.79
N ASN A 64 16.20 9.95 -11.46
CA ASN A 64 15.05 10.68 -11.99
C ASN A 64 13.86 10.82 -10.99
N GLY A 65 14.00 10.30 -9.77
CA GLY A 65 12.90 10.16 -8.81
C GLY A 65 12.88 11.21 -7.69
N THR A 66 13.70 12.26 -7.73
CA THR A 66 13.80 13.25 -6.64
C THR A 66 12.46 13.90 -6.31
N VAL A 67 11.60 14.13 -7.31
CA VAL A 67 10.24 14.67 -7.12
C VAL A 67 9.40 13.81 -6.17
N LEU A 68 9.64 12.49 -6.09
CA LEU A 68 8.94 11.58 -5.19
C LEU A 68 9.31 11.83 -3.72
N THR A 69 10.59 12.13 -3.46
CA THR A 69 11.03 12.50 -2.10
C THR A 69 10.57 13.91 -1.73
N ASP A 70 10.49 14.82 -2.70
CA ASP A 70 10.07 16.18 -2.45
C ASP A 70 8.60 16.24 -2.02
N ILE A 71 7.70 15.54 -2.73
CA ILE A 71 6.28 15.48 -2.35
C ILE A 71 6.04 14.77 -1.01
N LEU A 72 6.87 13.78 -0.65
CA LEU A 72 6.83 13.16 0.67
C LEU A 72 7.18 14.18 1.76
N ARG A 73 8.28 14.93 1.60
CA ARG A 73 8.72 15.97 2.55
C ARG A 73 7.69 17.09 2.69
N GLU A 74 7.13 17.57 1.58
CA GLU A 74 6.05 18.57 1.57
C GLU A 74 4.81 18.07 2.31
N SER A 75 4.58 16.77 2.35
CA SER A 75 3.48 16.12 3.09
C SER A 75 3.83 15.83 4.56
N GLY A 76 5.02 16.20 5.03
CA GLY A 76 5.46 15.99 6.42
C GLY A 76 6.02 14.59 6.70
N VAL A 77 6.39 13.82 5.66
CA VAL A 77 7.00 12.50 5.80
C VAL A 77 8.52 12.64 5.85
N ASP A 78 9.14 11.99 6.83
CA ASP A 78 10.59 11.84 6.88
C ASP A 78 11.08 10.89 5.78
N THR A 79 12.10 11.30 5.01
CA THR A 79 12.63 10.58 3.86
C THR A 79 14.10 10.15 4.02
N ASP A 80 14.64 10.18 5.22
CA ASP A 80 16.05 9.84 5.50
C ASP A 80 16.41 8.38 5.15
N PHE A 81 15.39 7.53 4.98
CA PHE A 81 15.54 6.13 4.60
C PHE A 81 15.25 5.85 3.12
N VAL A 82 15.03 6.89 2.30
CA VAL A 82 14.96 6.73 0.85
C VAL A 82 16.35 6.76 0.27
N THR A 83 16.74 5.71 -0.45
CA THR A 83 18.05 5.61 -1.10
C THR A 83 17.94 5.82 -2.62
N VAL A 84 19.05 6.20 -3.24
CA VAL A 84 19.13 6.37 -4.71
C VAL A 84 19.91 5.19 -5.29
N GLY A 85 19.29 4.47 -6.21
CA GLY A 85 19.92 3.39 -6.99
C GLY A 85 20.45 3.86 -8.33
N ASP A 86 21.16 2.98 -9.02
CA ASP A 86 21.77 3.28 -10.34
C ASP A 86 20.75 3.16 -11.50
N GLY A 87 19.67 2.40 -11.28
CA GLY A 87 18.59 2.21 -12.25
C GLY A 87 17.58 3.36 -12.29
N PRO A 88 16.57 3.29 -13.15
CA PRO A 88 15.45 4.22 -13.15
C PRO A 88 14.53 3.98 -11.96
N SER A 89 13.83 5.01 -11.50
CA SER A 89 12.74 4.87 -10.55
C SER A 89 11.65 3.94 -11.08
N GLY A 90 10.89 3.31 -10.17
CA GLY A 90 9.66 2.66 -10.54
C GLY A 90 8.74 3.62 -11.28
N HIS A 91 8.01 3.12 -12.29
CA HIS A 91 7.06 3.95 -13.02
C HIS A 91 5.92 3.12 -13.60
N ALA A 92 4.79 3.78 -13.83
CA ALA A 92 3.65 3.23 -14.54
C ALA A 92 3.41 3.99 -15.84
N VAL A 93 3.17 3.27 -16.93
CA VAL A 93 2.61 3.81 -18.17
C VAL A 93 1.11 3.49 -18.13
N ILE A 94 0.30 4.53 -18.04
CA ILE A 94 -1.15 4.42 -17.86
C ILE A 94 -1.81 4.99 -19.12
N GLN A 95 -2.52 4.15 -19.85
CA GLN A 95 -3.39 4.58 -20.96
C GLN A 95 -4.79 4.81 -20.39
N VAL A 96 -5.42 5.93 -20.76
CA VAL A 96 -6.81 6.23 -20.38
C VAL A 96 -7.58 6.54 -21.65
N ASP A 97 -8.68 5.82 -21.87
CA ASP A 97 -9.57 6.02 -23.02
C ASP A 97 -10.67 7.07 -22.73
N PRO A 98 -11.45 7.49 -23.74
CA PRO A 98 -12.52 8.48 -23.57
C PRO A 98 -13.65 8.05 -22.63
N SER A 99 -13.78 6.75 -22.33
CA SER A 99 -14.76 6.23 -21.35
C SER A 99 -14.22 6.28 -19.90
N GLY A 100 -12.96 6.68 -19.70
CA GLY A 100 -12.29 6.71 -18.41
C GLY A 100 -11.74 5.36 -17.96
N GLN A 101 -11.77 4.33 -18.84
CA GLN A 101 -11.12 3.06 -18.55
C GLN A 101 -9.59 3.21 -18.66
N ASN A 102 -8.86 2.42 -17.88
CA ASN A 102 -7.41 2.45 -17.91
C ASN A 102 -6.79 1.07 -18.22
N CYS A 103 -5.57 1.14 -18.77
CA CYS A 103 -4.68 -0.01 -18.97
C CYS A 103 -3.30 0.40 -18.45
N ILE A 104 -2.74 -0.37 -17.52
CA ILE A 104 -1.54 0.00 -16.76
C ILE A 104 -0.43 -1.00 -17.04
N LEU A 105 0.73 -0.48 -17.46
CA LEU A 105 1.99 -1.22 -17.50
C LEU A 105 2.91 -0.70 -16.41
N LEU A 106 3.21 -1.54 -15.42
CA LEU A 106 4.07 -1.21 -14.30
C LEU A 106 5.50 -1.71 -14.53
N PHE A 107 6.49 -0.86 -14.28
CA PHE A 107 7.90 -1.21 -14.21
C PHE A 107 8.44 -0.92 -12.80
N GLY A 108 8.92 -1.95 -12.12
CA GLY A 108 9.35 -1.85 -10.71
C GLY A 108 10.59 -0.97 -10.50
N GLY A 109 11.54 -0.96 -11.46
CA GLY A 109 12.76 -0.15 -11.35
C GLY A 109 13.48 -0.37 -10.02
N CYS A 110 13.99 0.71 -9.43
CA CYS A 110 14.70 0.67 -8.15
C CYS A 110 13.86 0.12 -6.98
N ASN A 111 12.52 0.08 -7.05
CA ASN A 111 11.71 -0.63 -6.05
C ASN A 111 12.04 -2.12 -5.96
N GLN A 112 12.67 -2.70 -6.98
CA GLN A 112 13.10 -4.10 -7.04
C GLN A 112 14.61 -4.28 -6.78
N GLU A 113 15.31 -3.25 -6.30
CA GLU A 113 16.76 -3.25 -6.06
C GLU A 113 17.12 -3.05 -4.58
N ILE A 114 16.15 -3.23 -3.68
CA ILE A 114 16.36 -3.10 -2.23
C ILE A 114 17.16 -4.30 -1.74
N THR A 115 18.24 -4.06 -1.00
CA THR A 115 19.09 -5.11 -0.44
C THR A 115 18.70 -5.45 1.00
N HIS A 116 19.00 -6.68 1.44
CA HIS A 116 18.79 -7.08 2.84
C HIS A 116 19.56 -6.18 3.82
N ALA A 117 20.77 -5.72 3.45
CA ALA A 117 21.55 -4.82 4.29
C ALA A 117 20.89 -3.44 4.47
N GLU A 118 20.22 -2.92 3.43
CA GLU A 118 19.41 -1.70 3.54
C GLU A 118 18.21 -1.92 4.45
N ILE A 119 17.50 -3.04 4.31
CA ILE A 119 16.38 -3.41 5.16
C ILE A 119 16.81 -3.46 6.64
N ASP A 120 17.88 -4.18 6.94
CA ASP A 120 18.36 -4.37 8.32
C ASP A 120 18.81 -3.04 8.95
N ARG A 121 19.46 -2.17 8.18
CA ARG A 121 19.88 -0.83 8.62
C ARG A 121 18.67 0.06 8.95
N VAL A 122 17.63 0.03 8.11
CA VAL A 122 16.39 0.79 8.36
C VAL A 122 15.69 0.25 9.60
N LEU A 123 15.44 -1.05 9.67
CA LEU A 123 14.72 -1.67 10.80
C LEU A 123 15.45 -1.47 12.14
N ALA A 124 16.77 -1.30 12.15
CA ALA A 124 17.54 -1.01 13.36
C ALA A 124 17.19 0.35 14.01
N ARG A 125 16.47 1.23 13.31
CA ARG A 125 16.06 2.57 13.80
C ARG A 125 14.68 2.56 14.44
N PHE A 126 13.97 1.45 14.37
CA PHE A 126 12.60 1.29 14.88
C PHE A 126 12.56 0.29 16.03
N GLN A 127 11.54 0.41 16.89
CA GLN A 127 11.43 -0.36 18.11
C GLN A 127 10.13 -1.17 18.17
N ALA A 128 10.06 -2.12 19.11
CA ALA A 128 8.85 -2.90 19.32
C ALA A 128 7.64 -2.01 19.59
N GLY A 129 6.53 -2.33 18.91
CA GLY A 129 5.30 -1.54 18.97
C GLY A 129 5.16 -0.45 17.91
N ASP A 130 6.25 -0.07 17.20
CA ASP A 130 6.13 0.76 16.01
C ASP A 130 5.41 0.02 14.88
N TYR A 131 4.78 0.77 13.96
CA TYR A 131 4.06 0.21 12.83
C TYR A 131 4.97 0.14 11.59
N LEU A 132 4.83 -0.94 10.84
CA LEU A 132 5.47 -1.11 9.54
C LEU A 132 4.39 -1.35 8.48
N ILE A 133 4.19 -0.39 7.57
CA ILE A 133 3.26 -0.51 6.44
C ILE A 133 4.03 -1.07 5.23
N LEU A 134 3.48 -2.10 4.62
CA LEU A 134 4.04 -2.81 3.46
C LEU A 134 2.98 -3.05 2.38
N GLN A 135 3.42 -3.08 1.12
CA GLN A 135 2.62 -3.46 -0.04
C GLN A 135 3.41 -4.43 -0.92
N ASN A 136 2.74 -5.12 -1.85
CA ASN A 136 3.41 -6.08 -2.74
C ASN A 136 4.00 -5.42 -3.99
N GLU A 137 4.73 -4.31 -3.83
CA GLU A 137 5.33 -3.57 -4.94
C GLU A 137 6.86 -3.43 -4.84
N ILE A 138 7.47 -3.99 -3.80
CA ILE A 138 8.93 -3.98 -3.60
C ILE A 138 9.47 -5.41 -3.47
N ASN A 139 10.78 -5.58 -3.68
CA ASN A 139 11.45 -6.86 -3.41
C ASN A 139 11.84 -7.01 -1.93
N GLY A 140 12.28 -8.21 -1.54
CA GLY A 140 12.79 -8.50 -0.20
C GLY A 140 11.74 -8.51 0.92
N LEU A 141 10.44 -8.60 0.58
CA LEU A 141 9.35 -8.60 1.55
C LEU A 141 9.42 -9.75 2.56
N ASP A 142 9.86 -10.93 2.15
CA ASP A 142 10.03 -12.09 3.01
C ASP A 142 11.05 -11.83 4.13
N HIS A 143 12.22 -11.27 3.78
CA HIS A 143 13.23 -10.86 4.74
C HIS A 143 12.72 -9.71 5.63
N LEU A 144 12.13 -8.69 5.02
CA LEU A 144 11.62 -7.50 5.71
C LEU A 144 10.56 -7.87 6.77
N MET A 145 9.55 -8.68 6.40
CA MET A 145 8.51 -9.14 7.32
C MET A 145 9.11 -9.99 8.45
N THR A 146 10.03 -10.92 8.11
CA THR A 146 10.67 -11.79 9.12
C THR A 146 11.49 -10.98 10.12
N GLN A 147 12.30 -10.01 9.66
CA GLN A 147 13.12 -9.19 10.55
C GLN A 147 12.29 -8.20 11.37
N ALA A 148 11.25 -7.64 10.79
CA ALA A 148 10.32 -6.76 11.50
C ALA A 148 9.56 -7.49 12.61
N ALA A 149 9.07 -8.70 12.34
CA ALA A 149 8.39 -9.53 13.33
C ALA A 149 9.33 -9.88 14.52
N ARG A 150 10.59 -10.25 14.23
CA ARG A 150 11.60 -10.53 15.27
C ARG A 150 11.90 -9.31 16.15
N ARG A 151 11.74 -8.10 15.62
CA ARG A 151 11.93 -6.84 16.36
C ARG A 151 10.66 -6.38 17.08
N GLY A 152 9.54 -7.08 16.89
CA GLY A 152 8.25 -6.76 17.51
C GLY A 152 7.52 -5.58 16.88
N LEU A 153 7.80 -5.25 15.61
CA LEU A 153 7.03 -4.25 14.88
C LEU A 153 5.64 -4.78 14.55
N ARG A 154 4.66 -3.90 14.50
CA ARG A 154 3.29 -4.20 14.07
C ARG A 154 3.21 -4.11 12.55
N ILE A 155 3.36 -5.24 11.89
CA ILE A 155 3.36 -5.31 10.41
C ILE A 155 1.93 -5.15 9.91
N VAL A 156 1.67 -4.10 9.15
CA VAL A 156 0.44 -3.87 8.37
C VAL A 156 0.76 -4.16 6.92
N PHE A 157 0.16 -5.21 6.38
CA PHE A 157 0.43 -5.63 5.01
C PHE A 157 -0.80 -5.50 4.13
N ASN A 158 -0.66 -4.74 3.03
CA ASN A 158 -1.62 -4.69 1.93
C ASN A 158 -1.10 -5.58 0.79
N PRO A 159 -1.72 -6.74 0.49
CA PRO A 159 -1.21 -7.70 -0.48
C PRO A 159 -1.41 -7.28 -1.95
N SER A 160 -1.55 -5.98 -2.20
CA SER A 160 -1.77 -5.42 -3.53
C SER A 160 -0.45 -4.97 -4.18
N PRO A 161 -0.28 -5.24 -5.50
CA PRO A 161 -1.08 -6.13 -6.35
C PRO A 161 -0.93 -7.60 -5.95
N ILE A 162 -2.02 -8.35 -6.02
CA ILE A 162 -1.99 -9.77 -5.69
C ILE A 162 -1.38 -10.58 -6.82
N ASP A 163 -0.39 -11.41 -6.50
CA ASP A 163 0.24 -12.34 -7.44
C ASP A 163 0.72 -13.62 -6.73
N LYS A 164 1.36 -14.51 -7.49
CA LYS A 164 1.83 -15.81 -6.96
C LYS A 164 2.93 -15.69 -5.91
N SER A 165 3.64 -14.57 -5.82
CA SER A 165 4.73 -14.37 -4.86
C SER A 165 4.21 -14.30 -3.42
N ILE A 166 2.99 -13.80 -3.22
CA ILE A 166 2.31 -13.67 -1.93
C ILE A 166 2.31 -14.99 -1.13
N SER A 167 2.16 -16.13 -1.81
CA SER A 167 2.14 -17.44 -1.15
C SER A 167 3.46 -17.82 -0.45
N ARG A 168 4.55 -17.12 -0.77
CA ARG A 168 5.87 -17.34 -0.18
C ARG A 168 6.15 -16.43 1.03
N LEU A 169 5.31 -15.42 1.23
CA LEU A 169 5.48 -14.45 2.30
C LEU A 169 5.00 -15.03 3.64
N PRO A 170 5.65 -14.65 4.76
CA PRO A 170 5.26 -15.09 6.09
C PRO A 170 4.05 -14.28 6.59
N LEU A 171 2.89 -14.41 5.93
CA LEU A 171 1.68 -13.63 6.23
C LEU A 171 1.16 -13.83 7.66
N GLY A 172 1.46 -14.96 8.30
CA GLY A 172 1.15 -15.20 9.70
C GLY A 172 1.89 -14.31 10.69
N GLU A 173 2.96 -13.62 10.25
CA GLU A 173 3.68 -12.62 11.05
C GLU A 173 3.05 -11.23 10.95
N ALA A 174 2.11 -11.02 10.02
CA ALA A 174 1.40 -9.76 9.93
C ALA A 174 0.54 -9.54 11.18
N TRP A 175 0.64 -8.32 11.76
CA TRP A 175 -0.26 -7.88 12.80
C TRP A 175 -1.64 -7.54 12.25
N LEU A 176 -1.70 -7.01 11.00
CA LEU A 176 -2.91 -6.67 10.27
C LEU A 176 -2.72 -6.92 8.78
N LEU A 177 -3.70 -7.55 8.13
CA LEU A 177 -3.86 -7.62 6.69
C LEU A 177 -5.00 -6.68 6.27
N ILE A 178 -4.72 -5.79 5.31
CA ILE A 178 -5.73 -4.90 4.70
C ILE A 178 -5.85 -5.28 3.23
N PHE A 179 -7.03 -5.69 2.80
CA PHE A 179 -7.27 -6.22 1.46
C PHE A 179 -8.69 -5.93 0.99
N ASN A 180 -8.90 -5.87 -0.31
CA ASN A 180 -10.22 -5.76 -0.92
C ASN A 180 -10.82 -7.16 -1.22
N GLU A 181 -12.03 -7.18 -1.79
CA GLU A 181 -12.75 -8.42 -2.12
C GLU A 181 -11.96 -9.32 -3.08
N ILE A 182 -11.30 -8.74 -4.10
CA ILE A 182 -10.51 -9.49 -5.09
C ILE A 182 -9.29 -10.13 -4.44
N GLU A 183 -8.57 -9.37 -3.64
CA GLU A 183 -7.38 -9.82 -2.90
C GLU A 183 -7.77 -10.86 -1.85
N GLY A 184 -8.87 -10.62 -1.15
CA GLY A 184 -9.42 -11.55 -0.17
C GLY A 184 -9.83 -12.89 -0.79
N ALA A 185 -10.52 -12.85 -1.93
CA ALA A 185 -10.90 -14.06 -2.68
C ALA A 185 -9.68 -14.87 -3.14
N ALA A 186 -8.65 -14.18 -3.65
CA ALA A 186 -7.41 -14.83 -4.08
C ALA A 186 -6.64 -15.46 -2.90
N LEU A 187 -6.65 -14.83 -1.72
CA LEU A 187 -6.01 -15.35 -0.51
C LEU A 187 -6.80 -16.52 0.11
N ALA A 188 -8.14 -16.44 0.12
CA ALA A 188 -9.00 -17.42 0.77
C ALA A 188 -9.37 -18.61 -0.12
N GLY A 189 -9.49 -18.37 -1.43
CA GLY A 189 -10.00 -19.36 -2.40
C GLY A 189 -11.53 -19.43 -2.42
N CYS A 190 -12.22 -18.40 -1.98
CA CYS A 190 -13.67 -18.22 -2.02
C CYS A 190 -13.99 -16.72 -2.12
N ASP A 191 -15.18 -16.35 -2.57
CA ASP A 191 -15.55 -14.98 -2.99
C ASP A 191 -16.63 -14.36 -2.09
N ASP A 192 -17.22 -15.09 -1.18
CA ASP A 192 -18.16 -14.49 -0.23
C ASP A 192 -17.43 -13.93 1.00
N GLU A 193 -17.92 -12.81 1.50
CA GLU A 193 -17.33 -12.05 2.60
C GLU A 193 -17.07 -12.93 3.85
N GLU A 194 -18.07 -13.69 4.26
CA GLU A 194 -17.98 -14.54 5.45
C GLU A 194 -16.98 -15.68 5.25
N GLY A 195 -16.99 -16.34 4.08
CA GLY A 195 -16.03 -17.37 3.71
C GLY A 195 -14.60 -16.87 3.71
N ILE A 196 -14.34 -15.68 3.12
CA ILE A 196 -13.04 -15.02 3.10
C ILE A 196 -12.54 -14.83 4.53
N LEU A 197 -13.31 -14.13 5.36
CA LEU A 197 -12.89 -13.79 6.72
C LEU A 197 -12.68 -15.04 7.58
N ASN A 198 -13.57 -16.04 7.48
CA ASN A 198 -13.46 -17.26 8.25
C ASN A 198 -12.24 -18.10 7.83
N THR A 199 -12.00 -18.23 6.52
CA THR A 199 -10.85 -18.98 6.00
C THR A 199 -9.53 -18.32 6.41
N LEU A 200 -9.42 -16.99 6.26
CA LEU A 200 -8.20 -16.28 6.62
C LEU A 200 -7.99 -16.25 8.14
N ARG A 201 -9.05 -16.17 8.94
CA ARG A 201 -8.99 -16.29 10.39
C ARG A 201 -8.49 -17.66 10.84
N GLN A 202 -8.93 -18.74 10.21
CA GLN A 202 -8.42 -20.09 10.49
C GLN A 202 -6.94 -20.23 10.12
N ARG A 203 -6.55 -19.66 8.97
CA ARG A 203 -5.16 -19.73 8.47
C ARG A 203 -4.19 -18.91 9.30
N TRP A 204 -4.61 -17.71 9.74
CA TRP A 204 -3.79 -16.77 10.50
C TRP A 204 -4.52 -16.25 11.76
N PRO A 205 -4.65 -17.09 12.80
CA PRO A 205 -5.52 -16.79 13.94
C PRO A 205 -5.08 -15.58 14.77
N ARG A 206 -3.81 -15.18 14.70
CA ARG A 206 -3.27 -14.01 15.41
C ARG A 206 -3.32 -12.71 14.61
N CYS A 207 -3.55 -12.79 13.31
CA CYS A 207 -3.60 -11.64 12.44
C CYS A 207 -4.97 -10.94 12.54
N ARG A 208 -4.98 -9.62 12.57
CA ARG A 208 -6.19 -8.83 12.32
C ARG A 208 -6.49 -8.80 10.83
N LEU A 209 -7.76 -8.76 10.47
CA LEU A 209 -8.19 -8.72 9.07
C LEU A 209 -9.04 -7.48 8.86
N LEU A 210 -8.78 -6.74 7.78
CA LEU A 210 -9.56 -5.59 7.37
C LEU A 210 -9.89 -5.73 5.89
N LEU A 211 -11.13 -6.13 5.62
CA LEU A 211 -11.68 -6.31 4.29
C LEU A 211 -12.40 -5.02 3.87
N THR A 212 -11.94 -4.39 2.80
CA THR A 212 -12.62 -3.25 2.17
C THR A 212 -13.58 -3.71 1.08
N LEU A 213 -14.78 -3.12 1.04
CA LEU A 213 -15.91 -3.53 0.21
C LEU A 213 -16.35 -2.39 -0.73
N GLY A 214 -15.43 -1.52 -1.14
CA GLY A 214 -15.71 -0.37 -1.97
C GLY A 214 -16.84 0.50 -1.40
N SER A 215 -17.90 0.70 -2.15
CA SER A 215 -19.05 1.51 -1.73
C SER A 215 -19.87 0.90 -0.56
N HIS A 216 -19.58 -0.33 -0.15
CA HIS A 216 -20.23 -0.98 0.99
C HIS A 216 -19.47 -0.83 2.31
N GLY A 217 -18.36 -0.07 2.29
CA GLY A 217 -17.54 0.20 3.48
C GLY A 217 -16.48 -0.86 3.75
N CYS A 218 -16.37 -1.33 4.98
CA CYS A 218 -15.37 -2.33 5.36
C CYS A 218 -15.82 -3.19 6.53
N VAL A 219 -15.12 -4.33 6.70
CA VAL A 219 -15.26 -5.23 7.84
C VAL A 219 -13.88 -5.46 8.47
N TYR A 220 -13.79 -5.16 9.76
CA TYR A 220 -12.59 -5.39 10.58
C TYR A 220 -12.83 -6.54 11.54
N ASP A 221 -11.91 -7.49 11.56
CA ASP A 221 -11.95 -8.65 12.46
C ASP A 221 -10.64 -8.71 13.26
N ASN A 222 -10.69 -8.51 14.56
CA ASN A 222 -9.52 -8.57 15.45
C ASN A 222 -9.33 -9.95 16.14
N GLY A 223 -10.16 -10.94 15.78
CA GLY A 223 -10.16 -12.28 16.36
C GLY A 223 -11.06 -12.44 17.59
N GLN A 224 -11.57 -11.35 18.17
CA GLN A 224 -12.52 -11.36 19.28
C GLN A 224 -13.90 -10.85 18.84
N ARG A 225 -13.92 -9.88 17.92
CA ARG A 225 -15.13 -9.26 17.41
C ARG A 225 -14.94 -8.82 15.97
N ARG A 226 -16.07 -8.70 15.24
CA ARG A 226 -16.13 -8.06 13.91
C ARG A 226 -16.85 -6.73 14.02
N LEU A 227 -16.25 -5.72 13.43
CA LEU A 227 -16.81 -4.38 13.30
C LEU A 227 -17.07 -4.11 11.83
N ARG A 228 -18.23 -3.53 11.53
CA ARG A 228 -18.58 -3.08 10.18
C ARG A 228 -18.71 -1.57 10.20
N GLN A 229 -18.07 -0.92 9.23
CA GLN A 229 -18.18 0.51 9.00
C GLN A 229 -18.68 0.74 7.57
N GLY A 230 -19.71 1.58 7.40
CA GLY A 230 -20.19 2.08 6.11
C GLY A 230 -19.31 3.21 5.59
N ILE A 231 -19.69 3.74 4.44
CA ILE A 231 -19.03 4.92 3.84
C ILE A 231 -19.84 6.20 4.10
N TYR A 232 -19.16 7.33 4.04
CA TYR A 232 -19.80 8.64 3.93
C TYR A 232 -20.11 8.97 2.48
N GLN A 233 -21.32 9.45 2.21
CA GLN A 233 -21.74 9.86 0.86
C GLN A 233 -21.09 11.19 0.50
N VAL A 234 -20.12 11.16 -0.40
CA VAL A 234 -19.42 12.34 -0.91
C VAL A 234 -19.47 12.35 -2.44
N GLY A 235 -19.36 13.53 -3.05
CA GLY A 235 -19.23 13.65 -4.49
C GLY A 235 -17.86 13.11 -4.94
N THR A 236 -17.84 11.89 -5.48
CA THR A 236 -16.61 11.23 -5.92
C THR A 236 -16.19 11.76 -7.28
N VAL A 237 -14.96 12.25 -7.38
CA VAL A 237 -14.32 12.70 -8.62
C VAL A 237 -13.40 11.62 -9.18
N ASP A 238 -12.62 10.98 -8.32
CA ASP A 238 -11.66 9.92 -8.65
C ASP A 238 -11.52 8.98 -7.45
N THR A 239 -11.51 7.69 -7.68
CA THR A 239 -11.32 6.64 -6.66
C THR A 239 -9.88 6.10 -6.62
N THR A 240 -8.99 6.62 -7.45
CA THR A 240 -7.57 6.23 -7.44
C THR A 240 -6.98 6.48 -6.05
N ALA A 241 -6.22 5.51 -5.56
CA ALA A 241 -5.61 5.53 -4.23
C ALA A 241 -6.59 5.64 -3.02
N ALA A 242 -7.91 5.40 -3.21
CA ALA A 242 -8.85 5.39 -2.08
C ALA A 242 -8.46 4.35 -1.02
N GLY A 243 -8.10 3.13 -1.43
CA GLY A 243 -7.61 2.09 -0.53
C GLY A 243 -6.30 2.44 0.18
N ASP A 244 -5.39 3.16 -0.51
CA ASP A 244 -4.14 3.62 0.08
C ASP A 244 -4.42 4.72 1.12
N THR A 245 -5.35 5.64 0.81
CA THR A 245 -5.79 6.70 1.73
C THR A 245 -6.44 6.09 2.97
N PHE A 246 -7.37 5.16 2.79
CA PHE A 246 -7.99 4.41 3.89
C PHE A 246 -6.93 3.76 4.78
N THR A 247 -5.96 3.04 4.18
CA THR A 247 -4.88 2.37 4.91
C THR A 247 -4.05 3.35 5.73
N GLY A 248 -3.62 4.47 5.14
CA GLY A 248 -2.83 5.49 5.82
C GLY A 248 -3.55 6.10 7.02
N TYR A 249 -4.80 6.52 6.84
CA TYR A 249 -5.63 7.09 7.92
C TYR A 249 -5.89 6.08 9.03
N PHE A 250 -6.28 4.86 8.69
CA PHE A 250 -6.53 3.80 9.67
C PHE A 250 -5.29 3.53 10.53
N VAL A 251 -4.13 3.35 9.89
CA VAL A 251 -2.88 3.05 10.63
C VAL A 251 -2.43 4.22 11.49
N ALA A 252 -2.57 5.47 11.01
CA ALA A 252 -2.23 6.65 11.80
C ALA A 252 -3.12 6.76 13.06
N CYS A 253 -4.41 6.50 12.94
CA CYS A 253 -5.34 6.49 14.06
C CYS A 253 -5.00 5.38 15.07
N MET A 254 -4.67 4.18 14.59
CA MET A 254 -4.21 3.06 15.43
C MET A 254 -2.89 3.40 16.14
N ALA A 255 -1.94 4.04 15.46
CA ALA A 255 -0.66 4.48 16.03
C ALA A 255 -0.84 5.57 17.10
N ALA A 256 -1.90 6.37 17.00
CA ALA A 256 -2.32 7.33 18.02
C ALA A 256 -3.00 6.68 19.23
N GLY A 257 -3.26 5.37 19.19
CA GLY A 257 -3.92 4.63 20.28
C GLY A 257 -5.43 4.87 20.38
N ARG A 258 -6.08 5.31 19.29
CA ARG A 258 -7.53 5.52 19.26
C ARG A 258 -8.28 4.17 19.22
N PRO A 259 -9.55 4.12 19.70
CA PRO A 259 -10.39 2.94 19.58
C PRO A 259 -10.55 2.48 18.12
N GLU A 260 -10.69 1.17 17.89
CA GLU A 260 -10.80 0.57 16.55
C GLU A 260 -11.98 1.14 15.76
N GLU A 261 -13.10 1.39 16.41
CA GLU A 261 -14.31 2.00 15.83
C GLU A 261 -14.02 3.41 15.29
N GLU A 262 -13.32 4.23 16.07
CA GLU A 262 -12.94 5.58 15.67
C GLU A 262 -11.94 5.55 14.50
N CYS A 263 -11.01 4.58 14.49
CA CYS A 263 -10.07 4.40 13.40
C CYS A 263 -10.78 4.03 12.09
N LEU A 264 -11.79 3.17 12.15
CA LEU A 264 -12.60 2.80 10.97
C LEU A 264 -13.43 3.99 10.47
N ASP A 265 -14.06 4.72 11.39
CA ASP A 265 -14.89 5.89 11.08
C ASP A 265 -14.09 6.99 10.36
N LEU A 266 -12.90 7.32 10.88
CA LEU A 266 -12.04 8.35 10.30
C LEU A 266 -11.39 7.94 8.96
N ALA A 267 -11.23 6.65 8.70
CA ALA A 267 -10.65 6.15 7.47
C ALA A 267 -11.69 5.98 6.33
N SER A 268 -12.98 5.90 6.67
CA SER A 268 -14.10 5.69 5.73
C SER A 268 -14.65 7.01 5.24
#